data_8c4f36ca44b41db8d38ad6b9dd665b8b
#
_entry.id   8c4f36ca44b41db8d38ad6b9dd665b8b
#
_cell.length_a   1.000
_cell.length_b   1.000
_cell.length_c   1.000
_cell.angle_alpha   90.00
_cell.angle_beta   90.00
_cell.angle_gamma   90.00
#
_symmetry.space_group_name_H-M   'P 1'
#
loop_
_entity.id
_entity.type
_entity.pdbx_description
1 polymer ?
#
loop_
_entity_poly.entity_id
_entity_poly.type
_entity_poly.pdbx_seq_one_letter_code
_entity_poly.pdbx_strand_id
1 'polypeptide(L)'
;VQTCALPIFMGKAIYHGGTEAQREKWLPKIAAGEPMCGIAVTEPDAGSDVAAMRFKATRSAGGWLLNGAKTWSTFAGKSGILLVLARTTPDSSLGHKGLSLFIVEKPSTEDKEFTFNQDNGGTLTGAAIPTIGYRGMHSFTLFFDDWFVPSDCLIGGDEAEGQGFYLTMKAFAGGRLQTAAR
;
A
#
# COMPACT_ATOMS: atom_id res chain seq x y z
N VAL A 1 -1.90 -14.21 20.09
CA VAL A 1 -1.93 -13.00 19.25
C VAL A 1 -0.86 -13.19 18.17
N GLN A 2 -1.26 -13.58 16.97
CA GLN A 2 -0.33 -13.57 15.83
C GLN A 2 -0.02 -12.12 15.50
N THR A 3 1.18 -11.68 15.81
CA THR A 3 1.70 -10.39 15.37
C THR A 3 1.84 -10.42 13.86
N CYS A 4 0.87 -9.83 13.16
CA CYS A 4 0.97 -9.63 11.72
C CYS A 4 2.12 -8.67 11.43
N ALA A 5 3.02 -9.03 10.52
CA ALA A 5 4.16 -8.19 10.13
C ALA A 5 3.72 -6.87 9.45
N LEU A 6 2.51 -6.83 8.91
CA LEU A 6 2.01 -5.69 8.11
C LEU A 6 1.95 -4.36 8.89
N PRO A 7 1.44 -4.30 10.14
CA PRO A 7 1.50 -3.09 10.95
C PRO A 7 2.94 -2.60 11.19
N ILE A 8 3.89 -3.53 11.36
CA ILE A 8 5.30 -3.20 11.55
C ILE A 8 5.88 -2.54 10.29
N PHE A 9 5.56 -3.05 9.11
CA PHE A 9 6.01 -2.46 7.85
C PHE A 9 5.48 -1.05 7.66
N MET A 10 4.17 -0.87 7.82
CA MET A 10 3.53 0.42 7.67
C MET A 10 4.02 1.40 8.74
N GLY A 11 4.05 0.99 10.01
CA GLY A 11 4.56 1.80 11.10
C GLY A 11 5.99 2.27 10.88
N LYS A 12 6.90 1.39 10.41
CA LYS A 12 8.28 1.76 10.07
C LYS A 12 8.36 2.72 8.88
N ALA A 13 7.55 2.52 7.83
CA ALA A 13 7.55 3.42 6.69
C ALA A 13 7.14 4.84 7.12
N ILE A 14 6.08 4.96 7.93
CA ILE A 14 5.60 6.25 8.43
C ILE A 14 6.58 6.86 9.45
N TYR A 15 7.13 6.05 10.37
CA TYR A 15 8.09 6.54 11.36
C TYR A 15 9.33 7.14 10.71
N HIS A 16 9.89 6.48 9.68
CA HIS A 16 11.12 6.90 9.04
C HIS A 16 10.93 7.95 7.94
N GLY A 17 9.80 7.93 7.25
CA GLY A 17 9.57 8.78 6.07
C GLY A 17 8.38 9.71 6.18
N GLY A 18 7.49 9.51 7.13
CA GLY A 18 6.28 10.32 7.29
C GLY A 18 6.57 11.73 7.82
N THR A 19 5.68 12.66 7.49
CA THR A 19 5.64 13.98 8.14
C THR A 19 5.23 13.84 9.61
N GLU A 20 5.42 14.88 10.41
CA GLU A 20 4.99 14.86 11.81
C GLU A 20 3.50 14.61 11.94
N ALA A 21 2.69 15.31 11.14
CA ALA A 21 1.24 15.10 11.10
C ALA A 21 0.85 13.65 10.75
N GLN A 22 1.57 13.02 9.82
CA GLN A 22 1.34 11.60 9.48
C GLN A 22 1.72 10.67 10.63
N ARG A 23 2.81 10.94 11.34
CA ARG A 23 3.22 10.16 12.51
C ARG A 23 2.20 10.28 13.64
N GLU A 24 1.77 11.50 13.96
CA GLU A 24 0.76 11.75 14.99
C GLU A 24 -0.59 11.11 14.66
N LYS A 25 -1.02 11.19 13.40
CA LYS A 25 -2.28 10.59 12.93
C LYS A 25 -2.25 9.07 12.97
N TRP A 26 -1.17 8.45 12.48
CA TRP A 26 -1.18 7.04 12.10
C TRP A 26 -0.49 6.12 13.09
N LEU A 27 0.63 6.52 13.72
CA LEU A 27 1.38 5.59 14.58
C LEU A 27 0.59 5.10 15.80
N PRO A 28 -0.18 5.94 16.51
CA PRO A 28 -1.01 5.46 17.61
C PRO A 28 -2.08 4.47 17.16
N LYS A 29 -2.72 4.72 16.02
CA LYS A 29 -3.75 3.83 15.45
C LYS A 29 -3.17 2.49 15.03
N ILE A 30 -2.02 2.49 14.37
CA ILE A 30 -1.31 1.27 13.96
C ILE A 30 -0.88 0.46 15.19
N ALA A 31 -0.41 1.12 16.24
CA ALA A 31 -0.03 0.46 17.49
C ALA A 31 -1.23 -0.16 18.21
N ALA A 32 -2.40 0.47 18.13
CA ALA A 32 -3.66 -0.07 18.66
C ALA A 32 -4.21 -1.23 17.80
N GLY A 33 -3.75 -1.37 16.55
CA GLY A 33 -4.24 -2.37 15.61
C GLY A 33 -5.54 -1.99 14.90
N GLU A 34 -5.94 -0.72 14.97
CA GLU A 34 -7.17 -0.18 14.38
C GLU A 34 -6.88 1.12 13.62
N PRO A 35 -7.08 1.13 12.29
CA PRO A 35 -7.51 0.03 11.43
C PRO A 35 -6.41 -1.00 11.18
N MET A 36 -6.82 -2.21 10.78
CA MET A 36 -5.88 -3.22 10.30
C MET A 36 -5.15 -2.70 9.05
N CYS A 37 -3.86 -3.01 8.94
CA CYS A 37 -3.00 -2.58 7.85
C CYS A 37 -2.82 -3.67 6.80
N GLY A 38 -2.81 -3.28 5.52
CA GLY A 38 -2.41 -4.11 4.40
C GLY A 38 -1.27 -3.47 3.60
N ILE A 39 -0.67 -4.24 2.70
CA ILE A 39 0.41 -3.79 1.82
C ILE A 39 0.08 -4.17 0.38
N ALA A 40 0.26 -3.25 -0.55
CA ALA A 40 0.06 -3.43 -1.98
C ALA A 40 1.28 -2.89 -2.76
N VAL A 41 2.28 -3.75 -2.96
CA VAL A 41 3.53 -3.43 -3.65
C VAL A 41 3.63 -4.22 -4.96
N THR A 42 3.47 -5.54 -4.90
CA THR A 42 3.64 -6.47 -6.01
C THR A 42 2.56 -6.27 -7.10
N GLU A 43 2.97 -6.37 -8.34
CA GLU A 43 2.09 -6.39 -9.51
C GLU A 43 2.15 -7.75 -10.20
N PRO A 44 1.16 -8.11 -11.05
CA PRO A 44 1.20 -9.36 -11.80
C PRO A 44 2.51 -9.54 -12.59
N ASP A 45 3.02 -8.45 -13.18
CA ASP A 45 4.22 -8.46 -14.03
C ASP A 45 5.49 -7.94 -13.34
N ALA A 46 5.40 -7.46 -12.10
CA ALA A 46 6.52 -6.86 -11.37
C ALA A 46 6.51 -7.29 -9.89
N GLY A 47 7.17 -8.39 -9.60
CA GLY A 47 7.35 -8.91 -8.23
C GLY A 47 8.75 -8.63 -7.69
N SER A 48 9.75 -9.41 -8.11
CA SER A 48 11.15 -9.21 -7.70
C SER A 48 11.75 -7.93 -8.29
N ASP A 49 11.41 -7.61 -9.53
CA ASP A 49 11.77 -6.34 -10.15
C ASP A 49 10.71 -5.27 -9.87
N VAL A 50 10.70 -4.77 -8.65
CA VAL A 50 9.78 -3.71 -8.20
C VAL A 50 9.98 -2.42 -9.00
N ALA A 51 11.18 -2.17 -9.53
CA ALA A 51 11.46 -0.97 -10.32
C ALA A 51 10.72 -0.94 -11.67
N ALA A 52 10.34 -2.11 -12.19
CA ALA A 52 9.58 -2.23 -13.43
C ALA A 52 8.06 -2.01 -13.27
N MET A 53 7.58 -1.69 -12.06
CA MET A 53 6.15 -1.53 -11.80
C MET A 53 5.51 -0.43 -12.66
N ARG A 54 4.24 -0.67 -13.03
CA ARG A 54 3.43 0.19 -13.90
C ARG A 54 2.23 0.81 -13.22
N PHE A 55 1.90 0.41 -12.01
CA PHE A 55 0.81 0.99 -11.23
C PHE A 55 1.07 2.49 -11.05
N LYS A 56 0.12 3.32 -11.47
CA LYS A 56 0.29 4.77 -11.58
C LYS A 56 -0.37 5.51 -10.44
N ALA A 57 0.26 6.60 -10.03
CA ALA A 57 -0.36 7.67 -9.27
C ALA A 57 -0.21 8.96 -10.07
N THR A 58 -1.32 9.47 -10.58
CA THR A 58 -1.35 10.70 -11.40
C THR A 58 -1.86 11.85 -10.54
N ARG A 59 -1.16 12.99 -10.58
CA ARG A 59 -1.59 14.18 -9.85
C ARG A 59 -2.96 14.65 -10.33
N SER A 60 -3.82 15.01 -9.36
CA SER A 60 -5.15 15.56 -9.56
C SER A 60 -5.38 16.72 -8.58
N ALA A 61 -6.49 17.44 -8.73
CA ALA A 61 -6.85 18.52 -7.82
C ALA A 61 -6.99 17.99 -6.38
N GLY A 62 -6.13 18.47 -5.48
CA GLY A 62 -6.13 18.09 -4.06
C GLY A 62 -5.51 16.74 -3.71
N GLY A 63 -4.96 16.01 -4.69
CA GLY A 63 -4.37 14.70 -4.41
C GLY A 63 -3.89 13.94 -5.64
N TRP A 64 -4.18 12.64 -5.66
CA TRP A 64 -3.70 11.70 -6.65
C TRP A 64 -4.80 10.74 -7.08
N LEU A 65 -4.79 10.32 -8.35
CA LEU A 65 -5.59 9.23 -8.88
C LEU A 65 -4.70 7.99 -9.03
N LEU A 66 -5.11 6.91 -8.38
CA LEU A 66 -4.40 5.63 -8.43
C LEU A 66 -5.03 4.73 -9.48
N ASN A 67 -4.19 4.15 -10.36
CA ASN A 67 -4.64 3.30 -11.46
C ASN A 67 -3.74 2.09 -11.65
N GLY A 68 -4.35 0.92 -11.84
CA GLY A 68 -3.67 -0.33 -12.17
C GLY A 68 -4.00 -1.48 -11.25
N ALA A 69 -3.19 -2.54 -11.33
CA ALA A 69 -3.38 -3.76 -10.55
C ALA A 69 -2.26 -3.96 -9.52
N LYS A 70 -2.64 -4.49 -8.36
CA LYS A 70 -1.74 -5.03 -7.34
C LYS A 70 -2.14 -6.47 -7.04
N THR A 71 -1.17 -7.31 -6.74
CA THR A 71 -1.43 -8.71 -6.39
C THR A 71 -0.69 -9.12 -5.12
N TRP A 72 -1.04 -10.28 -4.57
CA TRP A 72 -0.49 -10.78 -3.31
C TRP A 72 -0.63 -9.83 -2.12
N SER A 73 -1.66 -8.98 -2.16
CA SER A 73 -1.94 -8.01 -1.09
C SER A 73 -2.62 -8.70 0.09
N THR A 74 -1.82 -9.16 1.05
CA THR A 74 -2.29 -9.90 2.22
C THR A 74 -3.18 -9.03 3.10
N PHE A 75 -4.32 -9.59 3.54
CA PHE A 75 -5.35 -8.92 4.34
C PHE A 75 -6.02 -7.71 3.68
N ALA A 76 -5.86 -7.51 2.38
CA ALA A 76 -6.40 -6.31 1.74
C ALA A 76 -7.92 -6.16 1.88
N GLY A 77 -8.71 -7.22 1.98
CA GLY A 77 -10.13 -7.13 2.30
C GLY A 77 -10.36 -6.52 3.68
N LYS A 78 -9.78 -7.12 4.72
CA LYS A 78 -9.94 -6.73 6.14
C LYS A 78 -9.26 -5.44 6.52
N SER A 79 -8.23 -5.01 5.78
CA SER A 79 -7.51 -3.79 6.11
C SER A 79 -8.37 -2.54 5.87
N GLY A 80 -8.34 -1.59 6.78
CA GLY A 80 -8.91 -0.26 6.59
C GLY A 80 -7.93 0.72 5.94
N ILE A 81 -6.63 0.38 5.95
CA ILE A 81 -5.57 1.15 5.30
C ILE A 81 -4.61 0.23 4.54
N LEU A 82 -4.15 0.68 3.38
CA LEU A 82 -3.14 0.01 2.56
C LEU A 82 -1.90 0.89 2.42
N LEU A 83 -0.74 0.29 2.55
CA LEU A 83 0.52 0.89 2.11
C LEU A 83 0.72 0.55 0.64
N VAL A 84 0.60 1.54 -0.24
CA VAL A 84 0.61 1.34 -1.70
C VAL A 84 1.84 1.99 -2.32
N LEU A 85 2.65 1.21 -3.02
CA LEU A 85 3.76 1.72 -3.83
C LEU A 85 3.27 1.97 -5.25
N ALA A 86 3.48 3.18 -5.76
CA ALA A 86 2.99 3.61 -7.08
C ALA A 86 4.04 4.42 -7.83
N ARG A 87 3.95 4.41 -9.15
CA ARG A 87 4.76 5.27 -10.01
C ARG A 87 4.11 6.64 -10.13
N THR A 88 4.78 7.66 -9.61
CA THR A 88 4.37 9.07 -9.71
C THR A 88 5.02 9.78 -10.90
N THR A 89 6.18 9.32 -11.35
CA THR A 89 6.86 9.87 -12.52
C THR A 89 6.63 8.97 -13.73
N PRO A 90 6.07 9.50 -14.85
CA PRO A 90 5.80 8.71 -16.06
C PRO A 90 7.06 8.15 -16.72
N ASP A 91 8.20 8.80 -16.55
CA ASP A 91 9.48 8.36 -17.12
C ASP A 91 9.97 7.08 -16.46
N SER A 92 9.82 5.96 -17.16
CA SER A 92 10.25 4.63 -16.72
C SER A 92 11.77 4.49 -16.59
N SER A 93 12.57 5.36 -17.27
CA SER A 93 14.03 5.34 -17.19
C SER A 93 14.55 5.70 -15.80
N LEU A 94 13.77 6.40 -15.00
CA LEU A 94 14.08 6.68 -13.61
C LEU A 94 13.99 5.44 -12.70
N GLY A 95 13.45 4.31 -13.20
CA GLY A 95 13.37 3.06 -12.46
C GLY A 95 12.73 3.26 -11.08
N HIS A 96 13.43 2.88 -10.05
CA HIS A 96 12.96 2.98 -8.66
C HIS A 96 12.85 4.42 -8.14
N LYS A 97 13.52 5.40 -8.75
CA LYS A 97 13.45 6.82 -8.36
C LYS A 97 12.15 7.51 -8.76
N GLY A 98 11.35 6.88 -9.61
CA GLY A 98 10.02 7.38 -9.99
C GLY A 98 8.88 6.79 -9.14
N LEU A 99 9.19 6.12 -8.03
CA LEU A 99 8.23 5.42 -7.18
C LEU A 99 7.99 6.17 -5.86
N SER A 100 6.72 6.32 -5.51
CA SER A 100 6.28 6.98 -4.27
C SER A 100 5.39 6.07 -3.45
N LEU A 101 5.33 6.28 -2.14
CA LEU A 101 4.64 5.44 -1.20
C LEU A 101 3.44 6.17 -0.59
N PHE A 102 2.27 5.55 -0.65
CA PHE A 102 1.01 6.15 -0.22
C PHE A 102 0.37 5.39 0.93
N ILE A 103 -0.30 6.10 1.82
CA ILE A 103 -1.27 5.58 2.79
C ILE A 103 -2.64 5.70 2.13
N VAL A 104 -3.28 4.57 1.82
CA VAL A 104 -4.58 4.55 1.14
C VAL A 104 -5.64 4.05 2.10
N GLU A 105 -6.55 4.93 2.50
CA GLU A 105 -7.72 4.59 3.29
C GLU A 105 -8.79 3.94 2.39
N LYS A 106 -9.46 2.91 2.89
CA LYS A 106 -10.55 2.24 2.21
C LYS A 106 -11.49 1.55 3.21
N PRO A 107 -12.73 1.23 2.83
CA PRO A 107 -13.58 0.36 3.62
C PRO A 107 -12.96 -1.01 3.87
N SER A 108 -13.33 -1.66 4.98
CA SER A 108 -12.91 -3.00 5.33
C SER A 108 -14.06 -4.00 5.09
N THR A 109 -13.75 -5.22 4.65
CA THR A 109 -14.71 -6.30 4.43
C THR A 109 -14.10 -7.66 4.72
N GLU A 110 -14.94 -8.62 5.11
CA GLU A 110 -14.61 -10.04 5.25
C GLU A 110 -14.82 -10.82 3.95
N ASP A 111 -15.41 -10.20 2.92
CA ASP A 111 -15.74 -10.85 1.67
C ASP A 111 -14.47 -11.19 0.89
N LYS A 112 -14.56 -12.29 0.13
CA LYS A 112 -13.48 -12.73 -0.76
C LYS A 112 -13.44 -11.96 -2.06
N GLU A 113 -14.53 -11.29 -2.41
CA GLU A 113 -14.64 -10.38 -3.56
C GLU A 113 -15.36 -9.12 -3.10
N PHE A 114 -14.88 -7.97 -3.53
CA PHE A 114 -15.48 -6.69 -3.17
C PHE A 114 -15.30 -5.64 -4.26
N THR A 115 -16.18 -4.67 -4.24
CA THR A 115 -16.10 -3.43 -5.03
C THR A 115 -16.44 -2.27 -4.13
N PHE A 116 -15.52 -1.32 -4.01
CA PHE A 116 -15.73 -0.04 -3.33
C PHE A 116 -15.76 1.08 -4.36
N ASN A 117 -16.68 2.02 -4.18
CA ASN A 117 -16.84 3.19 -5.03
C ASN A 117 -16.65 4.45 -4.20
N GLN A 118 -16.02 5.45 -4.79
CA GLN A 118 -15.93 6.81 -4.23
C GLN A 118 -16.96 7.71 -4.92
N ASP A 119 -17.38 8.77 -4.24
CA ASP A 119 -18.37 9.72 -4.78
C ASP A 119 -17.89 10.43 -6.07
N ASN A 120 -16.58 10.53 -6.26
CA ASN A 120 -15.94 11.08 -7.45
C ASN A 120 -15.85 10.10 -8.63
N GLY A 121 -16.40 8.89 -8.49
CA GLY A 121 -16.42 7.85 -9.51
C GLY A 121 -15.26 6.87 -9.47
N GLY A 122 -14.26 7.08 -8.61
CA GLY A 122 -13.14 6.13 -8.45
C GLY A 122 -13.59 4.78 -7.89
N THR A 123 -13.01 3.68 -8.38
CA THR A 123 -13.34 2.33 -7.93
C THR A 123 -12.13 1.53 -7.46
N LEU A 124 -12.35 0.69 -6.47
CA LEU A 124 -11.38 -0.30 -5.99
C LEU A 124 -12.07 -1.66 -5.91
N THR A 125 -11.65 -2.59 -6.75
CA THR A 125 -12.12 -3.98 -6.68
C THR A 125 -11.04 -4.90 -6.14
N GLY A 126 -11.44 -5.96 -5.47
CA GLY A 126 -10.53 -6.96 -4.94
C GLY A 126 -11.11 -8.35 -5.02
N ALA A 127 -10.26 -9.32 -5.36
CA ALA A 127 -10.59 -10.74 -5.36
C ALA A 127 -9.52 -11.52 -4.62
N ALA A 128 -9.94 -12.39 -3.69
CA ALA A 128 -9.05 -13.26 -2.94
C ALA A 128 -8.38 -14.29 -3.86
N ILE A 129 -7.08 -14.45 -3.74
CA ILE A 129 -6.30 -15.43 -4.48
C ILE A 129 -6.50 -16.79 -3.83
N PRO A 130 -6.93 -17.84 -4.56
CA PRO A 130 -7.02 -19.19 -4.03
C PRO A 130 -5.59 -19.72 -3.74
N THR A 131 -5.33 -20.07 -2.47
CA THR A 131 -4.04 -20.58 -2.03
C THR A 131 -4.21 -21.95 -1.36
N ILE A 132 -3.20 -22.83 -1.50
CA ILE A 132 -3.20 -24.17 -0.90
C ILE A 132 -3.15 -24.08 0.63
N GLY A 133 -2.45 -23.08 1.16
CA GLY A 133 -2.29 -22.83 2.60
C GLY A 133 -2.74 -21.43 3.00
N TYR A 134 -2.29 -20.97 4.16
CA TYR A 134 -2.62 -19.65 4.72
C TYR A 134 -4.12 -19.42 4.92
N ARG A 135 -4.85 -20.44 5.39
CA ARG A 135 -6.28 -20.36 5.67
C ARG A 135 -6.55 -19.28 6.72
N GLY A 136 -7.47 -18.35 6.42
CA GLY A 136 -7.77 -17.19 7.28
C GLY A 136 -6.91 -15.95 7.03
N MET A 137 -5.82 -16.07 6.25
CA MET A 137 -5.01 -14.96 5.74
C MET A 137 -5.18 -14.89 4.23
N HIS A 138 -6.22 -14.23 3.75
CA HIS A 138 -6.40 -14.10 2.31
C HIS A 138 -5.46 -13.04 1.75
N SER A 139 -4.78 -13.38 0.66
CA SER A 139 -4.12 -12.42 -0.23
C SER A 139 -5.05 -12.10 -1.38
N PHE A 140 -5.01 -10.88 -1.85
CA PHE A 140 -5.92 -10.36 -2.86
C PHE A 140 -5.16 -9.87 -4.09
N THR A 141 -5.81 -9.99 -5.26
CA THR A 141 -5.54 -9.13 -6.40
C THR A 141 -6.50 -7.94 -6.31
N LEU A 142 -5.93 -6.74 -6.46
CA LEU A 142 -6.64 -5.47 -6.36
C LEU A 142 -6.57 -4.75 -7.71
N PHE A 143 -7.66 -4.09 -8.11
CA PHE A 143 -7.71 -3.22 -9.26
C PHE A 143 -8.20 -1.85 -8.84
N PHE A 144 -7.41 -0.83 -9.11
CA PHE A 144 -7.71 0.57 -8.86
C PHE A 144 -8.02 1.23 -10.20
N ASP A 145 -9.13 1.95 -10.25
CA ASP A 145 -9.57 2.72 -11.41
C ASP A 145 -9.96 4.13 -10.90
N ASP A 146 -9.12 5.10 -11.22
CA ASP A 146 -9.21 6.49 -10.77
C ASP A 146 -9.48 6.65 -9.25
N TRP A 147 -8.96 5.73 -8.44
CA TRP A 147 -9.10 5.79 -6.98
C TRP A 147 -8.37 7.01 -6.43
N PHE A 148 -9.15 7.98 -5.94
CA PHE A 148 -8.59 9.22 -5.39
C PHE A 148 -8.00 9.02 -4.00
N VAL A 149 -6.83 9.61 -3.78
CA VAL A 149 -6.20 9.76 -2.47
C VAL A 149 -5.76 11.20 -2.26
N PRO A 150 -6.03 11.81 -1.09
CA PRO A 150 -5.61 13.16 -0.77
C PRO A 150 -4.08 13.34 -0.83
N SER A 151 -3.60 14.56 -1.03
CA SER A 151 -2.17 14.87 -1.15
C SER A 151 -1.39 14.54 0.13
N ASP A 152 -2.01 14.65 1.30
CA ASP A 152 -1.43 14.31 2.60
C ASP A 152 -1.25 12.79 2.82
N CYS A 153 -1.75 11.96 1.90
CA CYS A 153 -1.55 10.51 1.90
C CYS A 153 -0.22 10.06 1.28
N LEU A 154 0.49 10.93 0.57
CA LEU A 154 1.86 10.67 0.13
C LEU A 154 2.79 10.71 1.34
N ILE A 155 3.46 9.60 1.64
CA ILE A 155 4.36 9.51 2.81
C ILE A 155 5.54 10.46 2.63
N GLY A 156 5.68 11.37 3.59
CA GLY A 156 6.71 12.40 3.59
C GLY A 156 6.33 13.67 2.84
N GLY A 157 5.12 13.71 2.26
CA GLY A 157 4.65 14.85 1.50
C GLY A 157 5.34 15.01 0.15
N ASP A 158 5.13 16.15 -0.50
CA ASP A 158 5.62 16.41 -1.87
C ASP A 158 7.14 16.30 -2.01
N GLU A 159 7.91 16.65 -0.98
CA GLU A 159 9.37 16.57 -0.98
C GLU A 159 9.90 15.11 -1.02
N ALA A 160 9.08 14.15 -0.64
CA ALA A 160 9.41 12.73 -0.66
C ALA A 160 8.91 11.99 -1.92
N GLU A 161 8.38 12.71 -2.91
CA GLU A 161 8.02 12.11 -4.20
C GLU A 161 9.25 11.44 -4.84
N GLY A 162 9.08 10.20 -5.33
CA GLY A 162 10.17 9.40 -5.90
C GLY A 162 11.04 8.65 -4.87
N GLN A 163 10.80 8.79 -3.57
CA GLN A 163 11.58 8.11 -2.53
C GLN A 163 10.91 6.84 -1.98
N GLY A 164 9.76 6.46 -2.53
CA GLY A 164 8.93 5.36 -2.02
C GLY A 164 9.62 4.00 -2.04
N PHE A 165 10.48 3.73 -3.02
CA PHE A 165 11.24 2.48 -3.09
C PHE A 165 12.16 2.30 -1.88
N TYR A 166 12.95 3.31 -1.55
CA TYR A 166 13.89 3.23 -0.42
C TYR A 166 13.17 3.08 0.91
N LEU A 167 12.06 3.79 1.11
CA LEU A 167 11.21 3.65 2.29
C LEU A 167 10.64 2.23 2.40
N THR A 168 10.17 1.67 1.29
CA THR A 168 9.66 0.30 1.23
C THR A 168 10.74 -0.72 1.61
N MET A 169 11.93 -0.60 1.05
CA MET A 169 13.05 -1.51 1.36
C MET A 169 13.48 -1.41 2.83
N LYS A 170 13.55 -0.20 3.37
CA LYS A 170 13.87 0.04 4.78
C LYS A 170 12.83 -0.56 5.72
N ALA A 171 11.54 -0.42 5.38
CA ALA A 171 10.46 -1.02 6.13
C ALA A 171 10.50 -2.55 6.10
N PHE A 172 10.78 -3.15 4.93
CA PHE A 172 10.81 -4.60 4.72
C PHE A 172 11.99 -5.30 5.40
N ALA A 173 13.11 -4.62 5.61
CA ALA A 173 14.29 -5.22 6.24
C ALA A 173 13.97 -5.88 7.59
N GLY A 174 13.20 -5.20 8.45
CA GLY A 174 12.78 -5.78 9.74
C GLY A 174 11.76 -6.91 9.61
N GLY A 175 10.90 -6.87 8.61
CA GLY A 175 9.90 -7.92 8.38
C GLY A 175 10.50 -9.21 7.83
N ARG A 176 11.60 -9.11 7.04
CA ARG A 176 12.35 -10.29 6.59
C ARG A 176 12.97 -11.05 7.74
N LEU A 177 13.53 -10.35 8.73
CA LEU A 177 14.04 -10.96 9.97
C LEU A 177 12.92 -11.68 10.74
N GLN A 178 11.76 -11.05 10.87
CA GLN A 178 10.61 -11.66 11.54
C GLN A 178 10.09 -12.90 10.78
N THR A 179 10.08 -12.86 9.44
CA THR A 179 9.66 -14.00 8.63
C THR A 179 10.65 -15.16 8.74
N ALA A 180 11.95 -14.88 8.82
CA ALA A 180 12.98 -15.88 9.01
C ALA A 180 12.96 -16.53 10.40
N ALA A 181 12.39 -15.83 11.41
CA ALA A 181 12.29 -16.34 12.78
C ALA A 181 11.04 -17.19 13.06
N ARG A 182 10.16 -17.39 12.06
CA ARG A 182 8.96 -18.26 12.12
C ARG A 182 9.28 -19.68 11.70
#